data_d33de2056d165f07b0d474aabfbaa69f
#
_entry.id   d33de2056d165f07b0d474aabfbaa69f
#
_cell.length_a   1.000
_cell.length_b   1.000
_cell.length_c   1.000
_cell.angle_alpha   90.00
_cell.angle_beta   90.00
_cell.angle_gamma   90.00
#
_symmetry.space_group_name_H-M   'P 1'
#
loop_
_entity.id
_entity.type
_entity.pdbx_description
1 polymer ?
#
loop_
_entity_poly.entity_id
_entity_poly.type
_entity_poly.pdbx_seq_one_letter_code
_entity_poly.pdbx_strand_id
1 'polypeptide(L)'
;MKTLHKFTTLAIATVLTLSLTGHSLAATAHFTDLDHIQGKDQIEALYNKGFIKGIRDHEFQPNATITSAQGVQMIVNSFQLSLAAIDFNVAPQASDLFTKVHDDAWYTDAFIIAILNGVNLSADIDPAHKLTREEFTSYVIHALEKDSNLPLIRINPVDITDGTDLNTHYSGTIQIAVALGITTLDDKGYFHPKEEISRADAAVMTYNALEYLKAHPRQS
;
A
#
# COMPACT_ATOMS: atom_id res chain seq x y z
N MET A 1 0.16 83.52 -36.20
CA MET A 1 0.67 82.14 -36.27
C MET A 1 0.19 81.45 -35.02
N LYS A 2 -0.80 80.56 -35.12
CA LYS A 2 -1.39 79.79 -34.02
C LYS A 2 -1.04 78.37 -34.23
N THR A 3 -0.25 77.75 -33.36
CA THR A 3 0.18 76.41 -33.32
C THR A 3 -0.89 75.56 -32.60
N LEU A 4 -1.47 74.62 -33.33
CA LEU A 4 -2.54 73.72 -32.88
C LEU A 4 -1.89 72.47 -32.27
N HIS A 5 -2.07 72.25 -30.98
CA HIS A 5 -1.61 71.02 -30.29
C HIS A 5 -2.66 69.95 -30.43
N LYS A 6 -2.30 68.86 -31.09
CA LYS A 6 -3.14 67.69 -31.20
C LYS A 6 -2.91 66.80 -29.95
N PHE A 7 -3.93 66.63 -29.15
CA PHE A 7 -3.98 65.63 -28.08
C PHE A 7 -4.33 64.24 -28.65
N THR A 8 -3.39 63.33 -28.56
CA THR A 8 -3.62 61.92 -28.87
C THR A 8 -4.08 61.22 -27.59
N THR A 9 -5.33 60.79 -27.53
CA THR A 9 -5.89 59.95 -26.46
C THR A 9 -5.44 58.54 -26.67
N LEU A 10 -4.61 58.01 -25.72
CA LEU A 10 -4.20 56.61 -25.66
C LEU A 10 -5.31 55.81 -24.92
N ALA A 11 -6.04 54.98 -25.64
CA ALA A 11 -7.00 54.05 -25.03
C ALA A 11 -6.25 52.82 -24.48
N ILE A 12 -6.21 52.70 -23.16
CA ILE A 12 -5.68 51.51 -22.48
C ILE A 12 -6.80 50.46 -22.48
N ALA A 13 -6.68 49.44 -23.33
CA ALA A 13 -7.52 48.25 -23.28
C ALA A 13 -7.04 47.33 -22.16
N THR A 14 -7.78 47.29 -21.06
CA THR A 14 -7.55 46.37 -19.96
C THR A 14 -8.06 44.97 -20.38
N VAL A 15 -7.14 44.07 -20.71
CA VAL A 15 -7.47 42.68 -20.98
C VAL A 15 -7.64 41.99 -19.63
N LEU A 16 -8.89 41.69 -19.29
CA LEU A 16 -9.26 40.88 -18.13
C LEU A 16 -8.97 39.40 -18.45
N THR A 17 -7.82 38.88 -18.08
CA THR A 17 -7.54 37.45 -18.18
C THR A 17 -8.31 36.71 -17.08
N LEU A 18 -9.44 36.09 -17.46
CA LEU A 18 -10.12 35.13 -16.60
C LEU A 18 -9.24 33.88 -16.48
N SER A 19 -8.53 33.77 -15.37
CA SER A 19 -7.84 32.53 -14.99
C SER A 19 -8.92 31.50 -14.60
N LEU A 20 -9.33 30.64 -15.54
CA LEU A 20 -10.05 29.42 -15.20
C LEU A 20 -9.06 28.55 -14.42
N THR A 21 -9.10 28.61 -13.09
CA THR A 21 -8.56 27.55 -12.26
C THR A 21 -9.42 26.32 -12.51
N GLY A 22 -9.01 25.52 -13.49
CA GLY A 22 -9.56 24.18 -13.69
C GLY A 22 -9.29 23.37 -12.45
N HIS A 23 -10.27 23.30 -11.56
CA HIS A 23 -10.30 22.24 -10.57
C HIS A 23 -10.44 20.94 -11.39
N SER A 24 -9.35 20.23 -11.57
CA SER A 24 -9.40 18.84 -11.99
C SER A 24 -10.20 18.12 -10.91
N LEU A 25 -11.50 17.96 -11.15
CA LEU A 25 -12.27 16.94 -10.45
C LEU A 25 -11.61 15.63 -10.88
N ALA A 26 -10.67 15.15 -10.09
CA ALA A 26 -10.26 13.76 -10.16
C ALA A 26 -11.59 13.00 -10.07
N ALA A 27 -12.04 12.43 -11.19
CA ALA A 27 -13.18 11.54 -11.21
C ALA A 27 -12.83 10.47 -10.18
N THR A 28 -13.55 10.44 -9.06
CA THR A 28 -13.48 9.34 -8.12
C THR A 28 -13.87 8.12 -8.91
N ALA A 29 -12.89 7.32 -9.33
CA ALA A 29 -13.17 6.10 -10.05
C ALA A 29 -13.92 5.21 -9.08
N HIS A 30 -15.21 5.11 -9.31
CA HIS A 30 -16.07 4.25 -8.54
C HIS A 30 -15.90 2.83 -9.09
N PHE A 31 -15.39 1.93 -8.27
CA PHE A 31 -15.37 0.51 -8.63
C PHE A 31 -16.79 -0.05 -8.60
N THR A 32 -17.22 -0.65 -9.69
CA THR A 32 -18.58 -1.16 -9.84
C THR A 32 -18.80 -2.50 -9.14
N ASP A 33 -17.72 -3.17 -8.76
CA ASP A 33 -17.71 -4.50 -8.14
C ASP A 33 -17.46 -4.48 -6.62
N LEU A 34 -17.53 -3.29 -6.00
CA LEU A 34 -17.40 -3.15 -4.54
C LEU A 34 -18.73 -3.05 -3.80
N ASP A 35 -19.86 -3.11 -4.49
CA ASP A 35 -21.15 -3.10 -3.83
C ASP A 35 -21.29 -4.33 -2.92
N HIS A 36 -21.64 -4.08 -1.65
CA HIS A 36 -21.73 -5.10 -0.59
C HIS A 36 -20.41 -5.75 -0.15
N ILE A 37 -19.25 -5.23 -0.62
CA ILE A 37 -17.94 -5.69 -0.14
C ILE A 37 -17.60 -4.95 1.16
N GLN A 38 -17.28 -5.76 2.20
CA GLN A 38 -16.74 -5.21 3.44
C GLN A 38 -15.39 -4.54 3.14
N GLY A 39 -15.21 -3.30 3.63
CA GLY A 39 -13.98 -2.56 3.36
C GLY A 39 -13.97 -1.73 2.08
N LYS A 40 -15.13 -1.52 1.42
CA LYS A 40 -15.26 -0.65 0.25
C LYS A 40 -14.60 0.71 0.46
N ASP A 41 -14.90 1.39 1.57
CA ASP A 41 -14.38 2.74 1.85
C ASP A 41 -12.85 2.74 2.00
N GLN A 42 -12.29 1.70 2.60
CA GLN A 42 -10.84 1.52 2.75
C GLN A 42 -10.17 1.30 1.39
N ILE A 43 -10.75 0.47 0.55
CA ILE A 43 -10.28 0.20 -0.82
C ILE A 43 -10.29 1.50 -1.64
N GLU A 44 -11.40 2.23 -1.63
CA GLU A 44 -11.53 3.50 -2.34
C GLU A 44 -10.55 4.56 -1.80
N ALA A 45 -10.31 4.59 -0.48
CA ALA A 45 -9.33 5.49 0.13
C ALA A 45 -7.90 5.20 -0.35
N LEU A 46 -7.49 3.92 -0.43
CA LEU A 46 -6.18 3.53 -0.97
C LEU A 46 -6.06 3.85 -2.46
N TYR A 47 -7.13 3.64 -3.23
CA TYR A 47 -7.17 3.97 -4.64
C TYR A 47 -7.02 5.48 -4.87
N ASN A 48 -7.78 6.30 -4.14
CA ASN A 48 -7.72 7.76 -4.25
C ASN A 48 -6.34 8.33 -3.86
N LYS A 49 -5.60 7.64 -3.00
CA LYS A 49 -4.20 7.96 -2.68
C LYS A 49 -3.20 7.46 -3.75
N GLY A 50 -3.65 6.71 -4.74
CA GLY A 50 -2.80 6.10 -5.77
C GLY A 50 -1.98 4.90 -5.30
N PHE A 51 -2.26 4.35 -4.12
CA PHE A 51 -1.52 3.23 -3.52
C PHE A 51 -1.88 1.89 -4.17
N ILE A 52 -3.13 1.74 -4.58
CA ILE A 52 -3.60 0.57 -5.32
C ILE A 52 -4.27 1.01 -6.63
N LYS A 53 -4.41 0.06 -7.56
CA LYS A 53 -5.07 0.26 -8.85
C LYS A 53 -6.15 -0.78 -9.05
N GLY A 54 -7.13 -0.51 -9.92
CA GLY A 54 -8.02 -1.53 -10.45
C GLY A 54 -7.26 -2.53 -11.33
N ILE A 55 -7.86 -3.68 -11.59
CA ILE A 55 -7.35 -4.68 -12.54
C ILE A 55 -7.75 -4.28 -13.97
N ARG A 56 -8.94 -3.69 -14.10
CA ARG A 56 -9.49 -3.12 -15.33
C ARG A 56 -10.19 -1.81 -15.00
N ASP A 57 -10.65 -1.12 -16.04
CA ASP A 57 -11.47 0.08 -15.86
C ASP A 57 -12.70 -0.24 -15.00
N HIS A 58 -12.80 0.46 -13.87
CA HIS A 58 -13.89 0.33 -12.90
C HIS A 58 -14.04 -1.04 -12.21
N GLU A 59 -13.06 -1.96 -12.32
CA GLU A 59 -13.06 -3.26 -11.63
C GLU A 59 -11.88 -3.37 -10.67
N PHE A 60 -12.17 -3.73 -9.41
CA PHE A 60 -11.17 -4.02 -8.38
C PHE A 60 -10.89 -5.51 -8.24
N GLN A 61 -11.89 -6.37 -8.47
CA GLN A 61 -11.89 -7.82 -8.24
C GLN A 61 -11.66 -8.19 -6.76
N PRO A 62 -12.55 -7.77 -5.85
CA PRO A 62 -12.35 -7.88 -4.40
C PRO A 62 -12.12 -9.31 -3.91
N ASN A 63 -12.82 -10.28 -4.50
CA ASN A 63 -12.78 -11.69 -4.10
C ASN A 63 -11.67 -12.51 -4.78
N ALA A 64 -10.92 -11.90 -5.71
CA ALA A 64 -9.78 -12.58 -6.33
C ALA A 64 -8.63 -12.72 -5.31
N THR A 65 -7.96 -13.88 -5.32
CA THR A 65 -6.74 -14.07 -4.52
C THR A 65 -5.55 -13.34 -5.16
N ILE A 66 -4.61 -12.86 -4.35
CA ILE A 66 -3.44 -12.12 -4.85
C ILE A 66 -2.20 -12.99 -4.87
N THR A 67 -1.32 -12.71 -5.85
CA THR A 67 0.00 -13.33 -5.91
C THR A 67 1.01 -12.61 -5.02
N SER A 68 2.16 -13.27 -4.74
CA SER A 68 3.29 -12.62 -4.04
C SER A 68 3.71 -11.34 -4.74
N ALA A 69 3.80 -11.34 -6.08
CA ALA A 69 4.12 -10.14 -6.84
C ALA A 69 3.12 -9.00 -6.61
N GLN A 70 1.83 -9.30 -6.60
CA GLN A 70 0.78 -8.31 -6.38
C GLN A 70 0.76 -7.80 -4.92
N GLY A 71 0.95 -8.70 -3.95
CA GLY A 71 0.97 -8.34 -2.53
C GLY A 71 2.18 -7.49 -2.16
N VAL A 72 3.38 -7.88 -2.60
CA VAL A 72 4.61 -7.12 -2.37
C VAL A 72 4.52 -5.73 -3.02
N GLN A 73 4.03 -5.64 -4.27
CA GLN A 73 3.82 -4.35 -4.93
C GLN A 73 2.81 -3.47 -4.17
N MET A 74 1.72 -4.05 -3.65
CA MET A 74 0.74 -3.32 -2.85
C MET A 74 1.38 -2.73 -1.60
N ILE A 75 2.19 -3.51 -0.88
CA ILE A 75 2.90 -3.07 0.33
C ILE A 75 3.88 -1.94 0.00
N VAL A 76 4.75 -2.13 -1.00
CA VAL A 76 5.75 -1.12 -1.39
C VAL A 76 5.11 0.21 -1.76
N ASN A 77 4.05 0.18 -2.57
CA ASN A 77 3.34 1.40 -2.96
C ASN A 77 2.65 2.08 -1.77
N SER A 78 1.97 1.30 -0.93
CA SER A 78 1.14 1.83 0.15
C SER A 78 1.97 2.42 1.28
N PHE A 79 3.05 1.76 1.67
CA PHE A 79 4.00 2.26 2.67
C PHE A 79 5.03 3.21 2.09
N GLN A 80 4.98 3.49 0.78
CA GLN A 80 5.93 4.37 0.07
C GLN A 80 7.38 3.98 0.31
N LEU A 81 7.65 2.67 0.41
CA LEU A 81 8.99 2.17 0.61
C LEU A 81 9.88 2.55 -0.56
N SER A 82 11.12 2.94 -0.30
CA SER A 82 12.05 3.36 -1.33
C SER A 82 13.50 3.03 -0.97
N LEU A 83 14.38 3.09 -1.97
CA LEU A 83 15.83 2.93 -1.80
C LEU A 83 16.56 4.26 -1.64
N ALA A 84 15.84 5.39 -1.65
CA ALA A 84 16.44 6.73 -1.69
C ALA A 84 17.37 7.06 -0.50
N ALA A 85 17.20 6.38 0.63
CA ALA A 85 18.02 6.56 1.82
C ALA A 85 19.15 5.50 1.95
N ILE A 86 19.34 4.65 0.96
CA ILE A 86 20.32 3.57 0.97
C ILE A 86 21.37 3.83 -0.10
N ASP A 87 22.63 3.93 0.32
CA ASP A 87 23.74 4.10 -0.61
C ASP A 87 24.20 2.74 -1.16
N PHE A 88 24.34 2.65 -2.47
CA PHE A 88 24.82 1.45 -3.16
C PHE A 88 26.07 1.75 -4.00
N ASN A 89 27.07 0.91 -3.91
CA ASN A 89 28.21 0.95 -4.83
C ASN A 89 27.83 0.42 -6.23
N VAL A 90 26.91 -0.54 -6.28
CA VAL A 90 26.33 -1.14 -7.49
C VAL A 90 24.84 -1.31 -7.28
N ALA A 91 24.03 -1.00 -8.27
CA ALA A 91 22.59 -1.21 -8.19
C ALA A 91 22.26 -2.68 -7.89
N PRO A 92 21.42 -2.97 -6.89
CA PRO A 92 21.06 -4.34 -6.54
C PRO A 92 20.24 -4.98 -7.67
N GLN A 93 20.48 -6.26 -7.94
CA GLN A 93 19.68 -7.07 -8.85
C GLN A 93 18.84 -8.06 -8.06
N ALA A 94 17.66 -8.41 -8.57
CA ALA A 94 16.80 -9.37 -7.88
C ALA A 94 17.45 -10.75 -7.83
N SER A 95 18.20 -11.14 -8.87
CA SER A 95 18.95 -12.39 -8.94
C SER A 95 20.05 -12.53 -7.87
N ASP A 96 20.51 -11.43 -7.27
CA ASP A 96 21.44 -11.45 -6.13
C ASP A 96 20.75 -11.79 -4.79
N LEU A 97 19.43 -11.56 -4.73
CA LEU A 97 18.62 -11.63 -3.50
C LEU A 97 17.63 -12.79 -3.50
N PHE A 98 17.18 -13.22 -4.68
CA PHE A 98 16.11 -14.20 -4.85
C PHE A 98 16.46 -15.23 -5.94
N THR A 99 15.94 -16.43 -5.77
CA THR A 99 16.17 -17.53 -6.73
C THR A 99 15.14 -17.60 -7.87
N LYS A 100 13.95 -16.99 -7.67
CA LYS A 100 12.82 -17.06 -8.62
C LYS A 100 12.29 -15.69 -9.07
N VAL A 101 12.86 -14.61 -8.60
CA VAL A 101 12.51 -13.25 -9.03
C VAL A 101 13.43 -12.86 -10.19
N HIS A 102 12.84 -12.59 -11.36
CA HIS A 102 13.59 -12.22 -12.56
C HIS A 102 13.88 -10.71 -12.58
N ASP A 103 15.06 -10.32 -13.10
CA ASP A 103 15.53 -8.92 -13.10
C ASP A 103 14.76 -7.99 -14.06
N ASP A 104 14.04 -8.54 -15.04
CA ASP A 104 13.31 -7.80 -16.07
C ASP A 104 11.78 -7.84 -15.91
N ALA A 105 11.29 -8.35 -14.79
CA ALA A 105 9.86 -8.46 -14.52
C ALA A 105 9.27 -7.14 -13.97
N TRP A 106 7.97 -6.94 -14.17
CA TRP A 106 7.26 -5.74 -13.71
C TRP A 106 7.27 -5.54 -12.19
N TYR A 107 7.53 -6.60 -11.43
CA TYR A 107 7.54 -6.63 -9.96
C TYR A 107 8.96 -6.56 -9.37
N THR A 108 10.01 -6.61 -10.19
CA THR A 108 11.41 -6.72 -9.75
C THR A 108 11.78 -5.66 -8.73
N ASP A 109 11.53 -4.39 -9.05
CA ASP A 109 11.86 -3.27 -8.17
C ASP A 109 11.14 -3.38 -6.82
N ALA A 110 9.87 -3.84 -6.83
CA ALA A 110 9.12 -3.98 -5.59
C ALA A 110 9.72 -5.02 -4.65
N PHE A 111 10.23 -6.15 -5.18
CA PHE A 111 10.89 -7.17 -4.36
C PHE A 111 12.20 -6.66 -3.77
N ILE A 112 13.03 -6.00 -4.57
CA ILE A 112 14.28 -5.39 -4.13
C ILE A 112 13.99 -4.33 -3.05
N ILE A 113 13.06 -3.43 -3.30
CA ILE A 113 12.67 -2.39 -2.36
C ILE A 113 12.16 -3.01 -1.05
N ALA A 114 11.27 -3.99 -1.12
CA ALA A 114 10.68 -4.62 0.06
C ALA A 114 11.73 -5.26 0.96
N ILE A 115 12.58 -6.14 0.41
CA ILE A 115 13.59 -6.86 1.21
C ILE A 115 14.61 -5.91 1.84
N LEU A 116 15.08 -4.89 1.09
CA LEU A 116 16.03 -3.90 1.57
C LEU A 116 15.43 -2.89 2.56
N ASN A 117 14.11 -2.81 2.63
CA ASN A 117 13.39 -2.07 3.66
C ASN A 117 12.94 -2.94 4.84
N GLY A 118 13.40 -4.19 4.93
CA GLY A 118 13.16 -5.06 6.09
C GLY A 118 11.90 -5.90 6.02
N VAL A 119 11.16 -5.90 4.90
CA VAL A 119 10.09 -6.88 4.69
C VAL A 119 10.72 -8.25 4.55
N ASN A 120 10.40 -9.16 5.47
CA ASN A 120 11.05 -10.47 5.57
C ASN A 120 10.53 -11.44 4.49
N LEU A 121 11.01 -11.24 3.25
CA LEU A 121 10.71 -12.11 2.11
C LEU A 121 11.69 -13.29 2.08
N SER A 122 11.19 -14.49 1.76
CA SER A 122 12.07 -15.65 1.55
C SER A 122 12.89 -15.48 0.26
N ALA A 123 14.15 -15.91 0.27
CA ALA A 123 15.01 -15.89 -0.91
C ALA A 123 14.49 -16.79 -2.05
N ASP A 124 13.67 -17.79 -1.73
CA ASP A 124 13.05 -18.70 -2.71
C ASP A 124 11.58 -18.36 -3.00
N ILE A 125 11.12 -17.16 -2.60
CA ILE A 125 9.75 -16.71 -2.86
C ILE A 125 9.41 -16.80 -4.35
N ASP A 126 8.26 -17.41 -4.63
CA ASP A 126 7.73 -17.48 -5.99
C ASP A 126 6.77 -16.30 -6.24
N PRO A 127 7.08 -15.40 -7.19
CA PRO A 127 6.20 -14.26 -7.50
C PRO A 127 4.78 -14.66 -7.94
N ALA A 128 4.60 -15.86 -8.47
CA ALA A 128 3.29 -16.38 -8.90
C ALA A 128 2.52 -17.11 -7.79
N HIS A 129 3.16 -17.43 -6.67
CA HIS A 129 2.52 -18.06 -5.52
C HIS A 129 1.34 -17.22 -5.01
N LYS A 130 0.20 -17.86 -4.72
CA LYS A 130 -0.93 -17.21 -4.06
C LYS A 130 -0.63 -17.04 -2.59
N LEU A 131 -0.59 -15.77 -2.14
CA LEU A 131 -0.28 -15.48 -0.75
C LEU A 131 -1.36 -16.00 0.19
N THR A 132 -0.93 -16.66 1.25
CA THR A 132 -1.80 -16.98 2.37
C THR A 132 -2.01 -15.76 3.25
N ARG A 133 -3.06 -15.81 4.07
CA ARG A 133 -3.38 -14.75 5.02
C ARG A 133 -2.25 -14.52 6.01
N GLU A 134 -1.59 -15.59 6.51
CA GLU A 134 -0.45 -15.46 7.43
C GLU A 134 0.77 -14.80 6.79
N GLU A 135 1.10 -15.15 5.54
CA GLU A 135 2.23 -14.57 4.83
C GLU A 135 2.03 -13.07 4.60
N PHE A 136 0.87 -12.70 4.04
CA PHE A 136 0.59 -11.29 3.77
C PHE A 136 0.55 -10.45 5.05
N THR A 137 -0.06 -10.98 6.12
CA THR A 137 -0.08 -10.31 7.43
C THR A 137 1.33 -10.04 7.92
N SER A 138 2.22 -11.04 7.84
CA SER A 138 3.60 -10.90 8.25
C SER A 138 4.34 -9.82 7.45
N TYR A 139 4.16 -9.79 6.14
CA TYR A 139 4.79 -8.77 5.29
C TYR A 139 4.32 -7.35 5.63
N VAL A 140 3.02 -7.18 5.89
CA VAL A 140 2.45 -5.88 6.31
C VAL A 140 3.05 -5.42 7.64
N ILE A 141 3.19 -6.31 8.62
CA ILE A 141 3.76 -5.97 9.93
C ILE A 141 5.25 -5.59 9.79
N HIS A 142 6.04 -6.33 9.02
CA HIS A 142 7.44 -5.97 8.79
C HIS A 142 7.60 -4.61 8.06
N ALA A 143 6.72 -4.31 7.11
CA ALA A 143 6.71 -2.99 6.47
C ALA A 143 6.36 -1.87 7.46
N LEU A 144 5.43 -2.14 8.39
CA LEU A 144 5.03 -1.21 9.44
C LEU A 144 6.15 -0.95 10.46
N GLU A 145 6.92 -1.97 10.83
CA GLU A 145 8.01 -1.89 11.83
C GLU A 145 9.07 -0.85 11.46
N LYS A 146 9.29 -0.62 10.18
CA LYS A 146 10.30 0.32 9.70
C LYS A 146 10.02 1.75 10.17
N ASP A 147 8.78 2.21 10.06
CA ASP A 147 8.41 3.63 10.20
C ASP A 147 7.48 3.90 11.39
N SER A 148 7.11 2.88 12.16
CA SER A 148 6.27 3.02 13.35
C SER A 148 7.04 2.81 14.65
N ASN A 149 6.55 3.42 15.70
CA ASN A 149 6.82 2.98 17.06
C ASN A 149 5.90 1.80 17.35
N LEU A 150 6.23 0.62 16.82
CA LEU A 150 5.60 -0.57 17.36
C LEU A 150 5.97 -0.64 18.84
N PRO A 151 4.99 -0.63 19.72
CA PRO A 151 5.30 -0.72 21.12
C PRO A 151 6.07 -2.03 21.32
N LEU A 152 7.23 -1.97 22.00
CA LEU A 152 7.88 -3.14 22.62
C LEU A 152 6.94 -3.68 23.70
N ILE A 153 5.70 -3.93 23.33
CA ILE A 153 4.66 -4.33 24.25
C ILE A 153 4.91 -5.78 24.60
N ARG A 154 4.86 -6.05 25.87
CA ARG A 154 4.35 -7.33 26.34
C ARG A 154 2.88 -7.42 25.89
N ILE A 155 2.68 -7.79 24.62
CA ILE A 155 1.36 -8.08 24.10
C ILE A 155 0.88 -9.26 24.89
N ASN A 156 -0.22 -9.10 25.64
CA ASN A 156 -0.91 -10.28 26.13
C ASN A 156 -1.32 -11.08 24.90
N PRO A 157 -0.88 -12.34 24.78
CA PRO A 157 -1.23 -13.13 23.61
C PRO A 157 -2.74 -13.16 23.43
N VAL A 158 -3.17 -12.88 22.20
CA VAL A 158 -4.57 -13.03 21.81
C VAL A 158 -4.82 -14.52 21.62
N ASP A 159 -5.93 -15.03 22.16
CA ASP A 159 -6.35 -16.41 21.92
C ASP A 159 -6.84 -16.55 20.47
N ILE A 160 -6.14 -17.36 19.68
CA ILE A 160 -6.46 -17.66 18.27
C ILE A 160 -6.87 -19.12 18.20
N THR A 161 -8.12 -19.39 17.87
CA THR A 161 -8.70 -20.73 17.91
C THR A 161 -7.94 -21.74 17.05
N ASP A 162 -7.48 -21.32 15.86
CA ASP A 162 -6.64 -22.10 14.94
C ASP A 162 -5.15 -21.76 15.05
N GLY A 163 -4.71 -21.29 16.21
CA GLY A 163 -3.32 -20.89 16.46
C GLY A 163 -2.31 -22.02 16.24
N THR A 164 -2.72 -23.28 16.36
CA THR A 164 -1.89 -24.46 16.07
C THR A 164 -1.57 -24.64 14.59
N ASP A 165 -2.36 -24.05 13.70
CA ASP A 165 -2.18 -24.12 12.25
C ASP A 165 -1.21 -23.02 11.74
N LEU A 166 -0.89 -22.03 12.59
CA LEU A 166 0.06 -20.99 12.28
C LEU A 166 1.46 -21.56 12.03
N ASN A 167 2.12 -21.07 11.00
CA ASN A 167 3.57 -21.24 10.89
C ASN A 167 4.25 -20.48 12.02
N THR A 168 5.11 -21.15 12.77
CA THR A 168 5.84 -20.56 13.90
C THR A 168 6.63 -19.32 13.52
N HIS A 169 7.07 -19.23 12.26
CA HIS A 169 7.77 -18.08 11.71
C HIS A 169 6.90 -16.81 11.67
N TYR A 170 5.59 -16.95 11.47
CA TYR A 170 4.65 -15.84 11.36
C TYR A 170 3.87 -15.57 12.65
N SER A 171 3.92 -16.49 13.63
CA SER A 171 3.10 -16.40 14.83
C SER A 171 3.22 -15.07 15.59
N GLY A 172 4.45 -14.55 15.73
CA GLY A 172 4.69 -13.27 16.41
C GLY A 172 4.04 -12.08 15.69
N THR A 173 4.23 -11.98 14.38
CA THR A 173 3.66 -10.89 13.56
C THR A 173 2.14 -10.94 13.52
N ILE A 174 1.54 -12.14 13.51
CA ILE A 174 0.09 -12.32 13.55
C ILE A 174 -0.49 -11.87 14.90
N GLN A 175 0.14 -12.24 16.01
CA GLN A 175 -0.24 -11.76 17.33
C GLN A 175 -0.20 -10.22 17.41
N ILE A 176 0.83 -9.60 16.86
CA ILE A 176 0.94 -8.14 16.76
C ILE A 176 -0.21 -7.58 15.90
N ALA A 177 -0.45 -8.13 14.73
CA ALA A 177 -1.46 -7.65 13.80
C ALA A 177 -2.88 -7.67 14.40
N VAL A 178 -3.22 -8.76 15.10
CA VAL A 178 -4.52 -8.89 15.78
C VAL A 178 -4.61 -7.92 16.96
N ALA A 179 -3.58 -7.85 17.80
CA ALA A 179 -3.55 -6.97 18.97
C ALA A 179 -3.64 -5.48 18.60
N LEU A 180 -3.11 -5.08 17.44
CA LEU A 180 -3.16 -3.70 16.94
C LEU A 180 -4.41 -3.41 16.09
N GLY A 181 -5.29 -4.39 15.87
CA GLY A 181 -6.49 -4.24 15.03
C GLY A 181 -6.18 -4.06 13.54
N ILE A 182 -4.97 -4.44 13.09
CA ILE A 182 -4.59 -4.44 11.66
C ILE A 182 -5.34 -5.52 10.91
N THR A 183 -5.53 -6.67 11.55
CA THR A 183 -6.40 -7.76 11.10
C THR A 183 -7.32 -8.20 12.23
N THR A 184 -8.38 -8.93 11.90
CA THR A 184 -9.35 -9.44 12.87
C THR A 184 -9.50 -10.94 12.77
N LEU A 185 -9.93 -11.55 13.85
CA LEU A 185 -10.44 -12.93 13.86
C LEU A 185 -11.91 -12.93 13.44
N ASP A 186 -12.41 -14.07 13.00
CA ASP A 186 -13.83 -14.25 12.75
C ASP A 186 -14.63 -14.34 14.09
N ASP A 187 -15.96 -14.45 13.99
CA ASP A 187 -16.85 -14.50 15.14
C ASP A 187 -16.60 -15.71 16.07
N LYS A 188 -15.84 -16.71 15.61
CA LYS A 188 -15.47 -17.92 16.36
C LYS A 188 -14.02 -17.88 16.86
N GLY A 189 -13.31 -16.80 16.59
CA GLY A 189 -11.92 -16.62 16.99
C GLY A 189 -10.89 -17.26 16.04
N TYR A 190 -11.26 -17.61 14.81
CA TYR A 190 -10.33 -18.16 13.82
C TYR A 190 -9.65 -17.05 13.04
N PHE A 191 -8.36 -17.25 12.73
CA PHE A 191 -7.56 -16.37 11.89
C PHE A 191 -7.52 -16.84 10.42
N HIS A 192 -7.66 -18.14 10.18
CA HIS A 192 -7.56 -18.78 8.87
C HIS A 192 -6.20 -18.62 8.19
N PRO A 193 -5.08 -19.04 8.84
CA PRO A 193 -3.71 -18.70 8.40
C PRO A 193 -3.37 -19.20 7.00
N LYS A 194 -3.88 -20.38 6.62
CA LYS A 194 -3.54 -21.06 5.36
C LYS A 194 -4.47 -20.71 4.20
N GLU A 195 -5.51 -19.95 4.44
CA GLU A 195 -6.38 -19.49 3.35
C GLU A 195 -5.65 -18.48 2.47
N GLU A 196 -5.84 -18.60 1.15
CA GLU A 196 -5.36 -17.59 0.21
C GLU A 196 -6.06 -16.25 0.49
N ILE A 197 -5.28 -15.19 0.67
CA ILE A 197 -5.86 -13.89 1.01
C ILE A 197 -6.55 -13.27 -0.21
N SER A 198 -7.77 -12.73 0.01
CA SER A 198 -8.48 -11.98 -1.00
C SER A 198 -7.83 -10.60 -1.22
N ARG A 199 -8.05 -10.03 -2.40
CA ARG A 199 -7.58 -8.70 -2.73
C ARG A 199 -8.23 -7.63 -1.88
N ALA A 200 -9.50 -7.82 -1.48
CA ALA A 200 -10.19 -6.93 -0.55
C ALA A 200 -9.58 -7.00 0.85
N ASP A 201 -9.37 -8.20 1.40
CA ASP A 201 -8.79 -8.35 2.73
C ASP A 201 -7.36 -7.79 2.80
N ALA A 202 -6.56 -8.04 1.76
CA ALA A 202 -5.22 -7.47 1.65
C ALA A 202 -5.24 -5.93 1.64
N ALA A 203 -6.16 -5.32 0.92
CA ALA A 203 -6.32 -3.87 0.89
C ALA A 203 -6.80 -3.32 2.25
N VAL A 204 -7.79 -3.95 2.87
CA VAL A 204 -8.30 -3.54 4.20
C VAL A 204 -7.20 -3.64 5.26
N MET A 205 -6.45 -4.73 5.28
CA MET A 205 -5.31 -4.93 6.19
C MET A 205 -4.24 -3.86 5.99
N THR A 206 -3.90 -3.57 4.74
CA THR A 206 -2.95 -2.51 4.39
C THR A 206 -3.44 -1.14 4.85
N TYR A 207 -4.71 -0.82 4.62
CA TYR A 207 -5.32 0.43 5.09
C TYR A 207 -5.25 0.57 6.61
N ASN A 208 -5.63 -0.47 7.35
CA ASN A 208 -5.58 -0.45 8.81
C ASN A 208 -4.17 -0.23 9.33
N ALA A 209 -3.17 -0.86 8.71
CA ALA A 209 -1.76 -0.66 9.06
C ALA A 209 -1.29 0.79 8.79
N LEU A 210 -1.73 1.41 7.70
CA LEU A 210 -1.42 2.82 7.41
C LEU A 210 -2.11 3.78 8.39
N GLU A 211 -3.35 3.50 8.81
CA GLU A 211 -4.01 4.32 9.83
C GLU A 211 -3.33 4.15 11.21
N TYR A 212 -2.86 2.93 11.53
CA TYR A 212 -2.03 2.71 12.71
C TYR A 212 -0.74 3.52 12.65
N LEU A 213 0.01 3.47 11.54
CA LEU A 213 1.24 4.24 11.32
C LEU A 213 1.02 5.74 11.48
N LYS A 214 -0.05 6.26 10.92
CA LYS A 214 -0.43 7.68 11.02
C LYS A 214 -0.71 8.11 12.48
N ALA A 215 -1.31 7.22 13.27
CA ALA A 215 -1.59 7.48 14.68
C ALA A 215 -0.34 7.31 15.58
N HIS A 216 0.66 6.53 15.14
CA HIS A 216 1.84 6.15 15.93
C HIS A 216 3.14 6.33 15.13
N PRO A 217 3.46 7.53 14.62
CA PRO A 217 4.68 7.77 13.85
C PRO A 217 5.91 7.55 14.73
N ARG A 218 7.01 7.10 14.11
CA ARG A 218 8.30 7.00 14.80
C ARG A 218 8.70 8.39 15.28
N GLN A 219 9.01 8.52 16.58
CA GLN A 219 9.59 9.75 17.12
C GLN A 219 11.02 9.86 16.61
N SER A 220 11.32 10.95 15.92
CA SER A 220 12.66 11.30 15.42
C SER A 220 13.59 11.73 16.55
#